data_3c06fe243f691cc9a8c69c0563cba46e
#
_entry.id   3c06fe243f691cc9a8c69c0563cba46e
#
_cell.length_a   1.000
_cell.length_b   1.000
_cell.length_c   1.000
_cell.angle_alpha   90.00
_cell.angle_beta   90.00
_cell.angle_gamma   90.00
#
_symmetry.space_group_name_H-M   'P 1'
#
loop_
_entity.id
_entity.type
_entity.pdbx_description
1 polymer ?
#
loop_
_entity_poly.entity_id
_entity_poly.type
_entity_poly.pdbx_seq_one_letter_code
_entity_poly.pdbx_strand_id
1 'polypeptide(L)'
;MSWEDLLATAFAQRGYFTSAQAAEHGISRRALTWRAEHGSAERIEYGLYRLPHWPIDPNDDLYALQARAPFGTFSHETALSLLGLSDLIPAVIHFTIPERSRLRSRPGIRFHRSRHQAGTDRILRDGLWVSTARRALLESARTGADPDQLLAAAREARERAMLTSDDLRGLSNHPPFLP
;
A
#
# COMPACT_ATOMS: atom_id res chain seq x y z
N MET A 1 -13.68 -2.59 25.37
CA MET A 1 -13.01 -3.04 24.12
C MET A 1 -13.43 -4.48 23.89
N SER A 2 -13.94 -4.79 22.71
CA SER A 2 -14.63 -6.05 22.44
C SER A 2 -14.27 -6.56 21.04
N TRP A 3 -14.78 -7.75 20.72
CA TRP A 3 -14.71 -8.28 19.35
C TRP A 3 -15.40 -7.34 18.35
N GLU A 4 -16.49 -6.70 18.72
CA GLU A 4 -17.22 -5.75 17.88
C GLU A 4 -16.38 -4.52 17.52
N ASP A 5 -15.56 -4.01 18.46
CA ASP A 5 -14.64 -2.91 18.19
C ASP A 5 -13.54 -3.33 17.18
N LEU A 6 -13.05 -4.58 17.28
CA LEU A 6 -12.10 -5.13 16.31
C LEU A 6 -12.75 -5.30 14.93
N LEU A 7 -14.03 -5.68 14.85
CA LEU A 7 -14.75 -5.77 13.59
C LEU A 7 -14.74 -4.43 12.84
N ALA A 8 -14.94 -3.30 13.52
CA ALA A 8 -14.88 -1.98 12.89
C ALA A 8 -13.51 -1.72 12.27
N THR A 9 -12.41 -2.08 12.96
CA THR A 9 -11.06 -2.02 12.42
C THR A 9 -10.89 -2.91 11.19
N ALA A 10 -11.36 -4.16 11.27
CA ALA A 10 -11.26 -5.10 10.16
C ALA A 10 -12.07 -4.64 8.94
N PHE A 11 -13.28 -4.11 9.13
CA PHE A 11 -14.10 -3.56 8.05
C PHE A 11 -13.38 -2.41 7.33
N ALA A 12 -12.74 -1.50 8.06
CA ALA A 12 -11.96 -0.41 7.49
C ALA A 12 -10.73 -0.91 6.71
N GLN A 13 -10.25 -2.11 6.99
CA GLN A 13 -9.09 -2.76 6.37
C GLN A 13 -9.47 -3.91 5.42
N ARG A 14 -10.64 -3.85 4.80
CA ARG A 14 -11.11 -4.88 3.85
C ARG A 14 -11.14 -6.29 4.44
N GLY A 15 -11.56 -6.40 5.68
CA GLY A 15 -11.68 -7.66 6.41
C GLY A 15 -10.39 -8.09 7.11
N TYR A 16 -9.24 -7.47 6.84
CA TYR A 16 -7.97 -7.85 7.46
C TYR A 16 -7.77 -7.18 8.82
N PHE A 17 -7.11 -7.91 9.72
CA PHE A 17 -6.65 -7.37 11.00
C PHE A 17 -5.46 -8.18 11.53
N THR A 18 -4.68 -7.59 12.41
CA THR A 18 -3.51 -8.21 13.00
C THR A 18 -3.77 -8.69 14.43
N SER A 19 -2.94 -9.64 14.90
CA SER A 19 -2.98 -10.06 16.31
C SER A 19 -2.62 -8.92 17.27
N ALA A 20 -1.87 -7.92 16.82
CA ALA A 20 -1.58 -6.72 17.61
C ALA A 20 -2.84 -5.87 17.79
N GLN A 21 -3.57 -5.60 16.71
CA GLN A 21 -4.86 -4.89 16.78
C GLN A 21 -5.88 -5.65 17.62
N ALA A 22 -5.95 -6.97 17.51
CA ALA A 22 -6.81 -7.78 18.38
C ALA A 22 -6.44 -7.60 19.87
N ALA A 23 -5.16 -7.56 20.21
CA ALA A 23 -4.69 -7.31 21.57
C ALA A 23 -5.04 -5.90 22.06
N GLU A 24 -4.96 -4.88 21.21
CA GLU A 24 -5.40 -3.51 21.51
C GLU A 24 -6.87 -3.43 21.88
N HIS A 25 -7.70 -4.31 21.27
CA HIS A 25 -9.11 -4.47 21.59
C HIS A 25 -9.40 -5.49 22.73
N GLY A 26 -8.35 -5.90 23.47
CA GLY A 26 -8.47 -6.80 24.63
C GLY A 26 -8.68 -8.28 24.28
N ILE A 27 -8.46 -8.67 23.01
CA ILE A 27 -8.59 -10.06 22.58
C ILE A 27 -7.25 -10.77 22.73
N SER A 28 -7.18 -11.72 23.64
CA SER A 28 -5.97 -12.51 23.87
C SER A 28 -5.64 -13.40 22.66
N ARG A 29 -4.35 -13.76 22.52
CA ARG A 29 -3.90 -14.68 21.47
C ARG A 29 -4.67 -16.01 21.52
N ARG A 30 -4.95 -16.54 22.71
CA ARG A 30 -5.74 -17.78 22.90
C ARG A 30 -7.16 -17.61 22.38
N ALA A 31 -7.83 -16.50 22.72
CA ALA A 31 -9.18 -16.20 22.25
C ALA A 31 -9.21 -16.03 20.72
N LEU A 32 -8.17 -15.46 20.13
CA LEU A 32 -8.05 -15.30 18.69
C LEU A 32 -7.84 -16.64 17.97
N THR A 33 -7.01 -17.53 18.54
CA THR A 33 -6.84 -18.90 18.04
C THR A 33 -8.16 -19.66 18.08
N TRP A 34 -8.85 -19.60 19.21
CA TRP A 34 -10.17 -20.25 19.35
C TRP A 34 -11.16 -19.74 18.29
N ARG A 35 -11.20 -18.43 18.02
CA ARG A 35 -12.07 -17.85 16.97
C ARG A 35 -11.71 -18.33 15.58
N ALA A 36 -10.43 -18.52 15.30
CA ALA A 36 -9.99 -19.05 14.03
C ALA A 36 -10.40 -20.54 13.86
N GLU A 37 -10.31 -21.33 14.92
CA GLU A 37 -10.74 -22.73 14.93
C GLU A 37 -12.27 -22.89 14.79
N HIS A 38 -13.04 -21.90 15.27
CA HIS A 38 -14.51 -21.92 15.24
C HIS A 38 -15.11 -21.07 14.11
N GLY A 39 -14.31 -20.69 13.12
CA GLY A 39 -14.78 -20.05 11.90
C GLY A 39 -15.21 -18.57 12.05
N SER A 40 -14.89 -17.92 13.18
CA SER A 40 -15.16 -16.48 13.36
C SER A 40 -14.02 -15.58 12.86
N ALA A 41 -12.90 -16.17 12.48
CA ALA A 41 -11.77 -15.52 11.82
C ALA A 41 -11.05 -16.55 10.93
N GLU A 42 -10.39 -16.09 9.89
CA GLU A 42 -9.48 -16.89 9.06
C GLU A 42 -8.05 -16.46 9.34
N ARG A 43 -7.16 -17.39 9.64
CA ARG A 43 -5.75 -17.10 9.80
C ARG A 43 -5.07 -17.17 8.44
N ILE A 44 -4.69 -16.01 7.89
CA ILE A 44 -4.02 -15.91 6.59
C ILE A 44 -2.54 -16.26 6.71
N GLU A 45 -1.85 -15.71 7.70
CA GLU A 45 -0.47 -16.01 8.04
C GLU A 45 -0.18 -15.71 9.52
N TYR A 46 1.05 -15.89 9.96
CA TYR A 46 1.40 -15.59 11.36
C TYR A 46 1.11 -14.13 11.71
N GLY A 47 0.18 -13.92 12.65
CA GLY A 47 -0.21 -12.61 13.17
C GLY A 47 -1.12 -11.80 12.24
N LEU A 48 -1.57 -12.35 11.10
CA LEU A 48 -2.51 -11.73 10.20
C LEU A 48 -3.75 -12.62 10.06
N TYR A 49 -4.90 -11.99 10.20
CA TYR A 49 -6.22 -12.64 10.14
C TYR A 49 -7.13 -11.87 9.19
N ARG A 50 -8.19 -12.53 8.76
CA ARG A 50 -9.25 -11.97 7.94
C ARG A 50 -10.62 -12.39 8.48
N LEU A 51 -11.63 -11.58 8.26
CA LEU A 51 -13.02 -11.98 8.53
C LEU A 51 -13.45 -13.07 7.54
N PRO A 52 -14.15 -14.12 8.01
CA PRO A 52 -14.62 -15.20 7.15
C PRO A 52 -15.61 -14.65 6.11
N HIS A 53 -15.65 -15.31 4.95
CA HIS A 53 -16.55 -14.95 3.84
C HIS A 53 -16.39 -13.52 3.31
N TRP A 54 -15.27 -12.85 3.59
CA TRP A 54 -15.00 -11.55 2.99
C TRP A 54 -14.86 -11.71 1.46
N PRO A 55 -15.49 -10.83 0.65
CA PRO A 55 -15.37 -10.92 -0.81
C PRO A 55 -13.91 -10.92 -1.27
N ILE A 56 -13.59 -11.75 -2.25
CA ILE A 56 -12.27 -11.78 -2.88
C ILE A 56 -12.10 -10.51 -3.71
N ASP A 57 -10.97 -9.84 -3.54
CA ASP A 57 -10.58 -8.63 -4.28
C ASP A 57 -9.27 -8.89 -5.03
N PRO A 58 -9.11 -8.42 -6.28
CA PRO A 58 -7.85 -8.55 -7.01
C PRO A 58 -6.64 -7.96 -6.26
N ASN A 59 -6.88 -7.04 -5.32
CA ASN A 59 -5.85 -6.39 -4.52
C ASN A 59 -5.72 -6.98 -3.09
N ASP A 60 -6.22 -8.18 -2.84
CA ASP A 60 -6.19 -8.80 -1.51
C ASP A 60 -4.77 -8.84 -0.91
N ASP A 61 -3.74 -9.12 -1.72
CA ASP A 61 -2.35 -9.10 -1.27
C ASP A 61 -1.88 -7.71 -0.81
N LEU A 62 -2.39 -6.65 -1.44
CA LEU A 62 -2.10 -5.27 -1.07
C LEU A 62 -2.78 -4.91 0.26
N TYR A 63 -4.04 -5.30 0.44
CA TYR A 63 -4.76 -5.08 1.70
C TYR A 63 -4.12 -5.86 2.86
N ALA A 64 -3.72 -7.10 2.62
CA ALA A 64 -2.98 -7.91 3.60
C ALA A 64 -1.66 -7.24 4.00
N LEU A 65 -0.89 -6.73 3.02
CA LEU A 65 0.35 -6.00 3.27
C LEU A 65 0.11 -4.70 4.03
N GLN A 66 -0.91 -3.91 3.64
CA GLN A 66 -1.27 -2.67 4.32
C GLN A 66 -1.71 -2.91 5.77
N ALA A 67 -2.50 -3.93 6.04
CA ALA A 67 -2.92 -4.29 7.39
C ALA A 67 -1.72 -4.66 8.28
N ARG A 68 -0.72 -5.36 7.73
CA ARG A 68 0.53 -5.68 8.46
C ARG A 68 1.42 -4.48 8.70
N ALA A 69 1.42 -3.52 7.79
CA ALA A 69 2.30 -2.37 7.80
C ALA A 69 1.52 -1.08 7.51
N PRO A 70 0.62 -0.65 8.42
CA PRO A 70 -0.24 0.52 8.21
C PRO A 70 0.55 1.83 8.08
N PHE A 71 1.81 1.81 8.47
CA PHE A 71 2.75 2.92 8.30
C PHE A 71 3.42 2.99 6.93
N GLY A 72 3.29 1.95 6.11
CA GLY A 72 3.90 1.89 4.78
C GLY A 72 3.03 2.53 3.70
N THR A 73 3.59 2.68 2.50
CA THR A 73 2.95 3.34 1.36
C THR A 73 3.30 2.58 0.09
N PHE A 74 2.32 2.22 -0.72
CA PHE A 74 2.54 1.70 -2.07
C PHE A 74 3.18 2.81 -2.92
N SER A 75 4.23 2.46 -3.64
CA SER A 75 5.12 3.44 -4.28
C SER A 75 5.58 2.97 -5.66
N HIS A 76 6.34 3.77 -6.37
CA HIS A 76 6.91 3.44 -7.67
C HIS A 76 5.82 2.96 -8.66
N GLU A 77 6.11 1.94 -9.49
CA GLU A 77 5.18 1.40 -10.49
C GLU A 77 3.89 0.84 -9.86
N THR A 78 3.95 0.30 -8.64
CA THR A 78 2.74 -0.13 -7.94
C THR A 78 1.79 1.03 -7.66
N ALA A 79 2.32 2.18 -7.27
CA ALA A 79 1.51 3.38 -7.09
C ALA A 79 0.94 3.89 -8.42
N LEU A 80 1.72 3.89 -9.50
CA LEU A 80 1.24 4.27 -10.83
C LEU A 80 0.09 3.38 -11.29
N SER A 81 0.20 2.07 -11.12
CA SER A 81 -0.87 1.12 -11.41
C SER A 81 -2.12 1.38 -10.56
N LEU A 82 -1.98 1.53 -9.24
CA LEU A 82 -3.09 1.83 -8.33
C LEU A 82 -3.78 3.18 -8.64
N LEU A 83 -3.03 4.14 -9.15
CA LEU A 83 -3.56 5.43 -9.61
C LEU A 83 -4.22 5.35 -10.99
N GLY A 84 -4.09 4.21 -11.67
CA GLY A 84 -4.56 4.01 -13.05
C GLY A 84 -3.76 4.84 -14.06
N LEU A 85 -2.48 5.07 -13.78
CA LEU A 85 -1.55 5.82 -14.64
C LEU A 85 -0.63 4.91 -15.45
N SER A 86 -0.78 3.60 -15.31
CA SER A 86 -0.02 2.59 -16.05
C SER A 86 -0.89 1.36 -16.24
N ASP A 87 -0.92 0.85 -17.45
CA ASP A 87 -1.60 -0.40 -17.81
C ASP A 87 -0.78 -1.63 -17.42
N LEU A 88 0.45 -1.44 -16.95
CA LEU A 88 1.32 -2.52 -16.53
C LEU A 88 0.99 -2.96 -15.10
N ILE A 89 0.87 -4.26 -14.94
CA ILE A 89 0.88 -4.90 -13.63
C ILE A 89 2.34 -5.06 -13.22
N PRO A 90 2.81 -4.39 -12.16
CA PRO A 90 4.19 -4.52 -11.72
C PRO A 90 4.52 -5.97 -11.35
N ALA A 91 5.67 -6.48 -11.80
CA ALA A 91 6.14 -7.83 -11.49
C ALA A 91 6.38 -8.06 -9.98
N VAL A 92 6.59 -6.98 -9.24
CA VAL A 92 6.74 -6.97 -7.78
C VAL A 92 5.97 -5.82 -7.18
N ILE A 93 5.46 -6.00 -5.98
CA ILE A 93 4.82 -4.93 -5.21
C ILE A 93 5.92 -4.02 -4.65
N HIS A 94 5.91 -2.75 -5.02
CA HIS A 94 6.79 -1.72 -4.46
C HIS A 94 6.12 -1.06 -3.26
N PHE A 95 6.77 -1.15 -2.10
CA PHE A 95 6.21 -0.66 -0.85
C PHE A 95 7.27 0.09 -0.04
N THR A 96 7.04 1.38 0.18
CA THR A 96 7.96 2.24 0.95
C THR A 96 7.62 2.18 2.43
N ILE A 97 8.63 1.91 3.26
CA ILE A 97 8.54 1.79 4.71
C ILE A 97 9.56 2.71 5.39
N PRO A 98 9.38 3.05 6.68
CA PRO A 98 10.38 3.79 7.44
C PRO A 98 11.73 3.09 7.45
N GLU A 99 12.82 3.87 7.42
CA GLU A 99 14.19 3.34 7.44
C GLU A 99 14.44 2.36 8.60
N ARG A 100 13.87 2.65 9.76
CA ARG A 100 14.02 1.83 10.98
C ARG A 100 13.08 0.61 11.05
N SER A 101 12.26 0.38 10.03
CA SER A 101 11.34 -0.76 10.01
C SER A 101 12.12 -2.08 10.02
N ARG A 102 11.64 -3.05 10.79
CA ARG A 102 12.20 -4.40 10.87
C ARG A 102 11.57 -5.38 9.87
N LEU A 103 10.68 -4.90 9.01
CA LEU A 103 10.10 -5.75 7.96
C LEU A 103 11.21 -6.25 7.03
N ARG A 104 11.17 -7.56 6.76
CA ARG A 104 12.12 -8.21 5.87
C ARG A 104 11.49 -8.37 4.49
N SER A 105 12.32 -8.25 3.46
CA SER A 105 11.92 -8.54 2.08
C SER A 105 11.43 -9.98 1.96
N ARG A 106 10.47 -10.20 1.08
CA ARG A 106 9.93 -11.52 0.72
C ARG A 106 9.63 -11.56 -0.78
N PRO A 107 9.53 -12.76 -1.38
CA PRO A 107 9.21 -12.87 -2.80
C PRO A 107 7.97 -12.05 -3.17
N GLY A 108 8.01 -11.41 -4.32
CA GLY A 108 6.91 -10.57 -4.82
C GLY A 108 6.80 -9.17 -4.20
N ILE A 109 7.58 -8.84 -3.15
CA ILE A 109 7.53 -7.53 -2.50
C ILE A 109 8.93 -6.92 -2.42
N ARG A 110 9.08 -5.70 -2.95
CA ARG A 110 10.27 -4.88 -2.82
C ARG A 110 10.03 -3.76 -1.83
N PHE A 111 10.70 -3.81 -0.67
CA PHE A 111 10.66 -2.73 0.31
C PHE A 111 11.68 -1.64 -0.04
N HIS A 112 11.18 -0.41 -0.15
CA HIS A 112 11.99 0.79 -0.22
C HIS A 112 12.03 1.45 1.15
N ARG A 113 13.22 1.86 1.60
CA ARG A 113 13.39 2.48 2.92
C ARG A 113 13.54 3.98 2.77
N SER A 114 12.74 4.74 3.51
CA SER A 114 12.76 6.20 3.47
C SER A 114 12.86 6.79 4.87
N ARG A 115 13.67 7.84 5.00
CA ARG A 115 13.71 8.69 6.21
C ARG A 115 12.51 9.63 6.27
N HIS A 116 11.98 9.99 5.11
CA HIS A 116 10.85 10.88 5.00
C HIS A 116 9.55 10.08 4.86
N GLN A 117 8.85 9.88 5.97
CA GLN A 117 7.44 9.53 5.92
C GLN A 117 6.65 10.81 5.69
N ALA A 118 6.36 11.05 4.44
CA ALA A 118 5.70 12.25 4.03
C ALA A 118 4.20 12.17 4.29
N GLY A 119 3.72 12.98 5.20
CA GLY A 119 2.28 13.22 5.31
C GLY A 119 1.67 13.83 4.04
N THR A 120 2.49 14.53 3.23
CA THR A 120 2.05 15.27 2.03
C THR A 120 2.23 14.49 0.72
N ASP A 121 3.08 13.46 0.69
CA ASP A 121 3.43 12.72 -0.53
C ASP A 121 2.67 11.40 -0.69
N ARG A 122 1.61 11.20 0.06
CA ARG A 122 0.74 10.02 -0.05
C ARG A 122 -0.72 10.40 0.09
N ILE A 123 -1.57 9.60 -0.54
CA ILE A 123 -3.03 9.72 -0.48
C ILE A 123 -3.62 8.39 -0.05
N LEU A 124 -4.79 8.43 0.57
CA LEU A 124 -5.58 7.23 0.83
C LEU A 124 -6.49 6.98 -0.37
N ARG A 125 -6.32 5.82 -1.01
CA ARG A 125 -7.14 5.39 -2.14
C ARG A 125 -7.64 3.97 -1.90
N ASP A 126 -8.94 3.78 -1.88
CA ASP A 126 -9.60 2.49 -1.67
C ASP A 126 -9.10 1.72 -0.42
N GLY A 127 -8.71 2.45 0.64
CA GLY A 127 -8.16 1.89 1.87
C GLY A 127 -6.64 1.62 1.85
N LEU A 128 -5.95 1.95 0.76
CA LEU A 128 -4.51 1.79 0.60
C LEU A 128 -3.80 3.15 0.65
N TRP A 129 -2.70 3.24 1.39
CA TRP A 129 -1.81 4.39 1.32
C TRP A 129 -0.94 4.30 0.07
N VAL A 130 -1.12 5.24 -0.84
CA VAL A 130 -0.46 5.27 -2.15
C VAL A 130 0.33 6.56 -2.29
N SER A 131 1.54 6.50 -2.84
CA SER A 131 2.32 7.70 -3.21
C SER A 131 1.52 8.58 -4.16
N THR A 132 1.64 9.91 -4.02
CA THR A 132 1.08 10.84 -5.02
C THR A 132 1.68 10.56 -6.42
N ALA A 133 0.98 10.95 -7.47
CA ALA A 133 1.42 10.74 -8.85
C ALA A 133 2.84 11.29 -9.08
N ARG A 134 3.11 12.53 -8.63
CA ARG A 134 4.44 13.14 -8.72
C ARG A 134 5.51 12.28 -8.07
N ARG A 135 5.26 11.84 -6.84
CA ARG A 135 6.22 11.04 -6.10
C ARG A 135 6.46 9.68 -6.76
N ALA A 136 5.38 9.00 -7.16
CA ALA A 136 5.47 7.71 -7.83
C ALA A 136 6.30 7.79 -9.13
N LEU A 137 6.08 8.82 -9.96
CA LEU A 137 6.84 9.07 -11.18
C LEU A 137 8.33 9.27 -10.89
N LEU A 138 8.69 10.12 -9.92
CA LEU A 138 10.09 10.36 -9.54
C LEU A 138 10.76 9.12 -8.96
N GLU A 139 10.06 8.35 -8.14
CA GLU A 139 10.58 7.12 -7.54
C GLU A 139 10.82 6.05 -8.61
N SER A 140 9.86 5.87 -9.54
CA SER A 140 9.98 4.92 -10.64
C SER A 140 11.12 5.30 -11.61
N ALA A 141 11.27 6.57 -11.93
CA ALA A 141 12.36 7.05 -12.76
C ALA A 141 13.75 6.74 -12.15
N ARG A 142 13.89 6.93 -10.83
CA ARG A 142 15.14 6.64 -10.11
C ARG A 142 15.49 5.15 -10.05
N THR A 143 14.51 4.29 -10.18
CA THR A 143 14.71 2.83 -10.16
C THR A 143 14.82 2.22 -11.55
N GLY A 144 14.80 3.04 -12.60
CA GLY A 144 15.05 2.61 -13.97
C GLY A 144 13.81 2.05 -14.66
N ALA A 145 12.60 2.48 -14.26
CA ALA A 145 11.39 2.17 -15.01
C ALA A 145 11.45 2.72 -16.44
N ASP A 146 10.71 2.08 -17.34
CA ASP A 146 10.70 2.43 -18.76
C ASP A 146 10.34 3.90 -19.01
N PRO A 147 11.21 4.68 -19.68
CA PRO A 147 10.99 6.11 -19.90
C PRO A 147 9.72 6.45 -20.66
N ASP A 148 9.36 5.66 -21.68
CA ASP A 148 8.18 5.93 -22.52
C ASP A 148 6.89 5.75 -21.71
N GLN A 149 6.88 4.75 -20.84
CA GLN A 149 5.77 4.51 -19.93
C GLN A 149 5.65 5.61 -18.86
N LEU A 150 6.76 6.09 -18.32
CA LEU A 150 6.76 7.19 -17.37
C LEU A 150 6.27 8.50 -18.02
N LEU A 151 6.63 8.76 -19.26
CA LEU A 151 6.13 9.91 -20.02
C LEU A 151 4.64 9.79 -20.33
N ALA A 152 4.16 8.60 -20.65
CA ALA A 152 2.72 8.33 -20.83
C ALA A 152 1.96 8.53 -19.53
N ALA A 153 2.45 7.98 -18.42
CA ALA A 153 1.86 8.14 -17.09
C ALA A 153 1.84 9.60 -16.63
N ALA A 154 2.89 10.37 -16.92
CA ALA A 154 2.94 11.80 -16.59
C ALA A 154 1.93 12.62 -17.40
N ARG A 155 1.72 12.30 -18.69
CA ARG A 155 0.69 12.93 -19.54
C ARG A 155 -0.71 12.64 -18.99
N GLU A 156 -1.01 11.39 -18.73
CA GLU A 156 -2.28 10.96 -18.15
C GLU A 156 -2.55 11.64 -16.80
N ALA A 157 -1.53 11.67 -15.92
CA ALA A 157 -1.65 12.31 -14.61
C ALA A 157 -1.93 13.82 -14.74
N ARG A 158 -1.36 14.50 -15.75
CA ARG A 158 -1.64 15.91 -16.05
C ARG A 158 -3.07 16.08 -16.57
N GLU A 159 -3.51 15.28 -17.50
CA GLU A 159 -4.87 15.33 -18.07
C GLU A 159 -5.95 15.11 -17.01
N ARG A 160 -5.67 14.23 -16.05
CA ARG A 160 -6.56 13.94 -14.92
C ARG A 160 -6.41 14.90 -13.74
N ALA A 161 -5.65 15.99 -13.90
CA ALA A 161 -5.37 17.00 -12.85
C ALA A 161 -4.78 16.38 -11.55
N MET A 162 -4.03 15.29 -11.66
CA MET A 162 -3.31 14.67 -10.54
C MET A 162 -1.93 15.30 -10.29
N LEU A 163 -1.50 16.19 -11.17
CA LEU A 163 -0.26 16.97 -11.08
C LEU A 163 -0.59 18.46 -11.13
N THR A 164 -0.05 19.20 -10.18
CA THR A 164 -0.10 20.66 -10.19
C THR A 164 0.95 21.25 -11.15
N SER A 165 0.86 22.57 -11.45
CA SER A 165 1.90 23.25 -12.23
C SER A 165 3.28 23.19 -11.55
N ASP A 166 3.32 23.20 -10.22
CA ASP A 166 4.54 23.07 -9.43
C ASP A 166 5.11 21.66 -9.51
N ASP A 167 4.25 20.65 -9.50
CA ASP A 167 4.67 19.25 -9.70
C ASP A 167 5.30 19.06 -11.07
N LEU A 168 4.71 19.62 -12.13
CA LEU A 168 5.23 19.54 -13.49
C LEU A 168 6.59 20.23 -13.60
N ARG A 169 6.75 21.43 -13.00
CA ARG A 169 8.06 22.11 -12.94
C ARG A 169 9.08 21.28 -12.16
N GLY A 170 8.66 20.62 -11.07
CA GLY A 170 9.52 19.73 -10.31
C GLY A 170 9.95 18.48 -11.09
N LEU A 171 9.03 17.90 -11.87
CA LEU A 171 9.33 16.73 -12.71
C LEU A 171 10.30 17.09 -13.84
N SER A 172 10.13 18.25 -14.51
CA SER A 172 10.99 18.65 -15.63
C SER A 172 12.48 18.85 -15.29
N ASN A 173 12.86 18.77 -14.03
CA ASN A 173 14.25 18.77 -13.60
C ASN A 173 14.86 17.35 -13.50
N HIS A 174 14.11 16.31 -13.83
CA HIS A 174 14.54 14.92 -13.68
C HIS A 174 14.28 14.12 -14.97
N PRO A 175 15.26 13.30 -15.45
CA PRO A 175 14.99 12.34 -16.52
C PRO A 175 13.91 11.33 -16.08
N PRO A 176 13.04 10.87 -17.01
CA PRO A 176 12.96 11.22 -18.44
C PRO A 176 12.10 12.47 -18.74
N PHE A 177 11.70 13.24 -17.73
CA PHE A 177 10.75 14.37 -17.86
C PHE A 177 11.41 15.70 -18.26
N LEU A 178 12.70 15.69 -18.61
CA LEU A 178 13.40 16.85 -19.14
C LEU A 178 12.70 17.37 -20.41
N PRO A 179 12.62 18.73 -20.63
CA PRO A 179 11.99 19.30 -21.81
C PRO A 179 12.69 18.92 -23.10
#